data_f3b41635295cd0a828703ed0f2e268ac
#
_entry.id   f3b41635295cd0a828703ed0f2e268ac
#
_cell.length_a   1.000
_cell.length_b   1.000
_cell.length_c   1.000
_cell.angle_alpha   90.00
_cell.angle_beta   90.00
_cell.angle_gamma   90.00
#
_symmetry.space_group_name_H-M   'P 1'
#
loop_
_entity.id
_entity.type
_entity.pdbx_description
1 polymer ?
#
loop_
_entity_poly.entity_id
_entity_poly.type
_entity_poly.pdbx_seq_one_letter_code
_entity_poly.pdbx_strand_id
1 'polypeptide(L)'
;GDWVKSTMSLIGGAFGLVGSITYLYLIFIRSSRKGYQKSRTTKKPSSKLVRTFCGPVTAVVLTIAMLAGETVYLVYAMRATRAEATASSQYISVSAHRGGARKAPENTMSAIKYAVDSMSDYAEIDVQETSDGEIVLMHDTNLKRTTGLNASIWTLTYDEISQLDAGVRFNKKFRGEQIPKLEEVIAYAKGKINLNIEVKYNGHNQNIVKKVVKIIEDNDFVDQCVLTSMNYNFLRQAKKINPDIKTGYTMKMSYGGLEDMDAADFFSVKYTYITESFVEHAHSLGKEVCAWTLNYQGDMQRMVNCGVDNIITDDPELVRKV
;
A
#
# COMPACT_ATOMS: atom_id res chain seq x y z
N GLY A 1 15.53 13.68 -18.72
CA GLY A 1 15.04 14.55 -19.81
C GLY A 1 13.77 15.30 -19.43
N ASP A 2 12.82 14.65 -18.78
CA ASP A 2 11.47 15.18 -18.54
C ASP A 2 11.40 16.12 -17.33
N TRP A 3 12.24 15.90 -16.32
CA TRP A 3 12.37 16.80 -15.17
C TRP A 3 12.83 18.21 -15.58
N VAL A 4 13.77 18.31 -16.52
CA VAL A 4 14.25 19.60 -17.05
C VAL A 4 13.14 20.32 -17.84
N LYS A 5 12.32 19.58 -18.62
CA LYS A 5 11.19 20.15 -19.35
C LYS A 5 10.09 20.66 -18.41
N SER A 6 9.76 19.88 -17.38
CA SER A 6 8.76 20.26 -16.37
C SER A 6 9.19 21.50 -15.57
N THR A 7 10.47 21.56 -15.16
CA THR A 7 11.03 22.70 -14.43
C THR A 7 11.11 23.95 -15.32
N MET A 8 11.49 23.80 -16.60
CA MET A 8 11.49 24.91 -17.55
C MET A 8 10.09 25.43 -17.88
N SER A 9 9.09 24.55 -17.94
CA SER A 9 7.68 24.94 -18.13
C SER A 9 7.14 25.72 -16.93
N LEU A 10 7.47 25.31 -15.70
CA LEU A 10 7.12 26.02 -14.46
C LEU A 10 7.79 27.41 -14.38
N ILE A 11 9.07 27.49 -14.70
CA ILE A 11 9.83 28.76 -14.72
C ILE A 11 9.27 29.67 -15.82
N GLY A 12 9.01 29.14 -17.02
CA GLY A 12 8.41 29.89 -18.14
C GLY A 12 7.02 30.43 -17.82
N GLY A 13 6.19 29.63 -17.12
CA GLY A 13 4.86 30.05 -16.64
C GLY A 13 4.94 31.21 -15.63
N ALA A 14 5.85 31.10 -14.65
CA ALA A 14 6.06 32.14 -13.63
C ALA A 14 6.57 33.45 -14.25
N PHE A 15 7.52 33.42 -15.18
CA PHE A 15 8.00 34.60 -15.90
C PHE A 15 6.94 35.23 -16.81
N GLY A 16 6.08 34.40 -17.47
CA GLY A 16 4.97 34.88 -18.27
C GLY A 16 3.93 35.62 -17.44
N LEU A 17 3.67 35.15 -16.24
CA LEU A 17 2.68 35.70 -15.34
C LEU A 17 3.17 37.06 -14.74
N VAL A 18 4.40 37.09 -14.24
CA VAL A 18 5.03 38.34 -13.75
C VAL A 18 5.10 39.37 -14.86
N GLY A 19 5.42 38.99 -16.10
CA GLY A 19 5.38 39.84 -17.26
C GLY A 19 3.98 40.40 -17.55
N SER A 20 2.95 39.57 -17.47
CA SER A 20 1.55 39.96 -17.67
C SER A 20 1.05 40.93 -16.61
N ILE A 21 1.38 40.69 -15.35
CA ILE A 21 1.04 41.61 -14.22
C ILE A 21 1.76 42.96 -14.37
N THR A 22 3.03 42.93 -14.67
CA THR A 22 3.82 44.15 -14.89
C THR A 22 3.25 44.93 -16.07
N TYR A 23 2.85 44.26 -17.14
CA TYR A 23 2.23 44.90 -18.33
C TYR A 23 0.87 45.51 -17.99
N LEU A 24 0.01 44.81 -17.28
CA LEU A 24 -1.29 45.34 -16.82
C LEU A 24 -1.11 46.53 -15.85
N TYR A 25 -0.15 46.45 -14.95
CA TYR A 25 0.19 47.55 -14.04
C TYR A 25 0.69 48.79 -14.81
N LEU A 26 1.54 48.62 -15.82
CA LEU A 26 2.01 49.71 -16.68
C LEU A 26 0.89 50.33 -17.51
N ILE A 27 -0.06 49.50 -18.05
CA ILE A 27 -1.27 50.00 -18.73
C ILE A 27 -2.12 50.81 -17.76
N PHE A 28 -2.30 50.34 -16.53
CA PHE A 28 -3.08 51.01 -15.49
C PHE A 28 -2.46 52.40 -15.14
N ILE A 29 -1.15 52.48 -14.90
CA ILE A 29 -0.44 53.73 -14.62
C ILE A 29 -0.56 54.69 -15.82
N ARG A 30 -0.39 54.16 -17.04
CA ARG A 30 -0.47 54.97 -18.28
C ARG A 30 -1.89 55.47 -18.52
N SER A 31 -2.89 54.68 -18.25
CA SER A 31 -4.32 55.07 -18.31
C SER A 31 -4.67 56.11 -17.23
N SER A 32 -4.20 55.91 -16.01
CA SER A 32 -4.41 56.83 -14.90
C SER A 32 -3.75 58.20 -15.16
N ARG A 33 -2.53 58.21 -15.73
CA ARG A 33 -1.85 59.47 -16.14
C ARG A 33 -2.57 60.18 -17.29
N LYS A 34 -3.05 59.45 -18.29
CA LYS A 34 -3.85 60.05 -19.40
C LYS A 34 -5.19 60.60 -18.90
N GLY A 35 -5.85 59.90 -17.95
CA GLY A 35 -7.09 60.38 -17.32
C GLY A 35 -6.87 61.68 -16.53
N TYR A 36 -5.73 61.79 -15.81
CA TYR A 36 -5.39 62.97 -15.05
C TYR A 36 -5.08 64.19 -15.94
N GLN A 37 -4.43 64.03 -17.10
CA GLN A 37 -4.17 65.09 -18.06
C GLN A 37 -5.46 65.51 -18.79
N LYS A 38 -6.41 64.61 -19.07
CA LYS A 38 -7.66 64.88 -19.76
C LYS A 38 -8.73 65.54 -18.86
N SER A 39 -8.61 65.38 -17.54
CA SER A 39 -9.53 65.96 -16.54
C SER A 39 -9.40 67.46 -16.34
N ARG A 40 -8.44 68.12 -16.98
CA ARG A 40 -8.33 69.60 -16.93
C ARG A 40 -9.34 70.33 -17.84
N THR A 41 -10.08 69.62 -18.69
CA THR A 41 -10.93 70.25 -19.71
C THR A 41 -12.38 69.76 -19.86
N THR A 42 -12.88 68.74 -19.10
CA THR A 42 -14.28 68.34 -19.24
C THR A 42 -14.85 67.66 -17.97
N LYS A 43 -16.20 67.74 -17.83
CA LYS A 43 -17.08 67.32 -16.73
C LYS A 43 -16.74 65.95 -16.10
N LYS A 44 -16.87 65.88 -14.75
CA LYS A 44 -16.76 64.66 -13.94
C LYS A 44 -17.65 63.51 -14.49
N PRO A 45 -17.15 62.28 -14.64
CA PRO A 45 -18.01 61.12 -14.93
C PRO A 45 -18.86 60.80 -13.71
N SER A 46 -20.16 60.58 -13.96
CA SER A 46 -21.22 60.52 -12.95
C SER A 46 -21.54 59.12 -12.44
N SER A 47 -20.68 58.12 -12.60
CA SER A 47 -20.99 56.78 -12.06
C SER A 47 -20.06 56.40 -10.90
N LYS A 48 -20.63 56.22 -9.72
CA LYS A 48 -19.97 55.68 -8.52
C LYS A 48 -19.24 54.34 -8.80
N LEU A 49 -19.74 53.55 -9.76
CA LEU A 49 -19.20 52.23 -10.13
C LEU A 49 -17.76 52.28 -10.66
N VAL A 50 -17.46 53.24 -11.53
CA VAL A 50 -16.12 53.39 -12.13
C VAL A 50 -15.08 53.83 -11.09
N ARG A 51 -15.48 54.56 -10.06
CA ARG A 51 -14.59 55.00 -8.96
C ARG A 51 -14.24 53.86 -8.00
N THR A 52 -15.14 52.88 -7.81
CA THR A 52 -14.93 51.76 -6.88
C THR A 52 -13.99 50.71 -7.49
N PHE A 53 -14.06 50.50 -8.80
CA PHE A 53 -13.22 49.47 -9.48
C PHE A 53 -11.84 49.97 -9.94
N CYS A 54 -11.58 51.28 -9.91
CA CYS A 54 -10.29 51.87 -10.38
C CYS A 54 -9.49 52.51 -9.24
N GLY A 55 -9.78 52.23 -8.00
CA GLY A 55 -9.04 52.77 -6.84
C GLY A 55 -7.76 51.99 -6.53
N PRO A 56 -6.72 52.63 -5.97
CA PRO A 56 -5.46 51.97 -5.60
C PRO A 56 -5.69 50.80 -4.61
N VAL A 57 -6.70 50.85 -3.77
CA VAL A 57 -7.06 49.83 -2.81
C VAL A 57 -7.55 48.54 -3.52
N THR A 58 -8.42 48.67 -4.54
CA THR A 58 -8.87 47.53 -5.32
C THR A 58 -7.75 46.90 -6.13
N ALA A 59 -6.82 47.67 -6.66
CA ALA A 59 -5.64 47.11 -7.34
C ALA A 59 -4.77 46.30 -6.36
N VAL A 60 -4.55 46.78 -5.15
CA VAL A 60 -3.79 46.05 -4.11
C VAL A 60 -4.51 44.77 -3.69
N VAL A 61 -5.82 44.81 -3.46
CA VAL A 61 -6.61 43.61 -3.08
C VAL A 61 -6.59 42.56 -4.19
N LEU A 62 -6.72 42.96 -5.46
CA LEU A 62 -6.64 42.02 -6.58
C LEU A 62 -5.24 41.40 -6.72
N THR A 63 -4.19 42.20 -6.52
CA THR A 63 -2.80 41.69 -6.55
C THR A 63 -2.57 40.67 -5.44
N ILE A 64 -3.03 40.97 -4.22
CA ILE A 64 -2.91 40.03 -3.08
C ILE A 64 -3.71 38.72 -3.37
N ALA A 65 -4.93 38.82 -3.91
CA ALA A 65 -5.75 37.64 -4.26
C ALA A 65 -5.08 36.80 -5.34
N MET A 66 -4.46 37.45 -6.36
CA MET A 66 -3.72 36.71 -7.40
C MET A 66 -2.48 36.01 -6.82
N LEU A 67 -1.67 36.69 -6.01
CA LEU A 67 -0.49 36.11 -5.36
C LEU A 67 -0.87 34.93 -4.46
N ALA A 68 -1.99 35.01 -3.72
CA ALA A 68 -2.50 33.94 -2.92
C ALA A 68 -2.93 32.74 -3.79
N GLY A 69 -3.64 32.99 -4.90
CA GLY A 69 -4.02 31.95 -5.86
C GLY A 69 -2.81 31.26 -6.49
N GLU A 70 -1.78 32.00 -6.86
CA GLU A 70 -0.52 31.45 -7.39
C GLU A 70 0.22 30.60 -6.36
N THR A 71 0.25 31.04 -5.11
CA THR A 71 0.89 30.29 -4.03
C THR A 71 0.19 28.94 -3.82
N VAL A 72 -1.16 28.96 -3.81
CA VAL A 72 -1.96 27.73 -3.71
C VAL A 72 -1.72 26.81 -4.90
N TYR A 73 -1.70 27.37 -6.13
CA TYR A 73 -1.42 26.59 -7.34
C TYR A 73 -0.02 25.98 -7.33
N LEU A 74 1.01 26.75 -6.94
CA LEU A 74 2.38 26.26 -6.83
C LEU A 74 2.52 25.15 -5.79
N VAL A 75 1.88 25.29 -4.63
CA VAL A 75 1.86 24.24 -3.61
C VAL A 75 1.16 22.97 -4.12
N TYR A 76 0.05 23.15 -4.83
CA TYR A 76 -0.65 22.01 -5.46
C TYR A 76 0.21 21.35 -6.54
N ALA A 77 0.79 22.13 -7.45
CA ALA A 77 1.68 21.62 -8.51
C ALA A 77 2.92 20.93 -7.96
N MET A 78 3.56 21.48 -6.91
CA MET A 78 4.70 20.84 -6.24
C MET A 78 4.31 19.53 -5.55
N ARG A 79 3.12 19.46 -4.93
CA ARG A 79 2.62 18.21 -4.34
C ARG A 79 2.33 17.18 -5.42
N ALA A 80 1.70 17.56 -6.52
CA ALA A 80 1.41 16.67 -7.64
C ALA A 80 2.69 16.13 -8.30
N THR A 81 3.67 16.98 -8.58
CA THR A 81 4.96 16.56 -9.15
C THR A 81 5.79 15.73 -8.17
N ARG A 82 5.72 15.99 -6.87
CA ARG A 82 6.37 15.17 -5.85
C ARG A 82 5.72 13.79 -5.75
N ALA A 83 4.38 13.70 -5.80
CA ALA A 83 3.65 12.43 -5.82
C ALA A 83 4.01 11.59 -7.06
N GLU A 84 4.04 12.21 -8.25
CA GLU A 84 4.47 11.53 -9.49
C GLU A 84 5.95 11.10 -9.44
N ALA A 85 6.85 11.93 -8.91
CA ALA A 85 8.27 11.58 -8.78
C ALA A 85 8.50 10.46 -7.76
N THR A 86 7.73 10.41 -6.66
CA THR A 86 7.82 9.35 -5.66
C THR A 86 7.25 8.04 -6.21
N ALA A 87 6.11 8.09 -6.88
CA ALA A 87 5.48 6.92 -7.50
C ALA A 87 6.33 6.32 -8.64
N SER A 88 7.10 7.12 -9.38
CA SER A 88 7.93 6.65 -10.50
C SER A 88 9.26 6.00 -10.10
N SER A 89 9.68 6.08 -8.83
CA SER A 89 10.97 5.55 -8.36
C SER A 89 10.86 4.51 -7.25
N GLN A 90 9.69 4.32 -6.66
CA GLN A 90 9.52 3.36 -5.56
C GLN A 90 9.16 1.99 -6.11
N TYR A 91 10.06 1.00 -5.88
CA TYR A 91 9.75 -0.40 -6.14
C TYR A 91 8.67 -0.86 -5.15
N ILE A 92 7.53 -1.29 -5.67
CA ILE A 92 6.44 -1.86 -4.87
C ILE A 92 6.51 -3.37 -4.99
N SER A 93 6.75 -4.05 -3.87
CA SER A 93 6.80 -5.50 -3.84
C SER A 93 5.40 -6.12 -3.98
N VAL A 94 5.34 -7.32 -4.54
CA VAL A 94 4.10 -8.04 -4.81
C VAL A 94 4.06 -9.34 -4.01
N SER A 95 3.00 -9.51 -3.22
CA SER A 95 2.71 -10.74 -2.49
C SER A 95 1.54 -11.48 -3.11
N ALA A 96 1.75 -12.73 -3.53
CA ALA A 96 0.70 -13.63 -4.00
C ALA A 96 -0.11 -14.13 -2.80
N HIS A 97 -1.32 -13.59 -2.59
CA HIS A 97 -2.20 -13.94 -1.47
C HIS A 97 -2.57 -15.42 -1.51
N ARG A 98 -2.25 -16.15 -0.44
CA ARG A 98 -2.38 -17.62 -0.33
C ARG A 98 -1.71 -18.37 -1.48
N GLY A 99 -0.63 -17.80 -2.02
CA GLY A 99 0.08 -18.30 -3.19
C GLY A 99 -0.52 -17.92 -4.55
N GLY A 100 -1.56 -17.07 -4.59
CA GLY A 100 -2.25 -16.66 -5.83
C GLY A 100 -3.59 -17.36 -6.03
N ALA A 101 -4.51 -17.15 -5.10
CA ALA A 101 -5.78 -17.86 -4.93
C ALA A 101 -6.76 -17.72 -6.10
N ARG A 102 -6.49 -16.87 -7.09
CA ARG A 102 -7.29 -16.75 -8.32
C ARG A 102 -6.90 -17.78 -9.39
N LYS A 103 -5.67 -18.31 -9.36
CA LYS A 103 -5.09 -19.16 -10.42
C LYS A 103 -4.83 -20.59 -9.97
N ALA A 104 -4.62 -20.80 -8.70
CA ALA A 104 -4.37 -22.11 -8.08
C ALA A 104 -5.16 -22.23 -6.76
N PRO A 105 -5.41 -23.46 -6.27
CA PRO A 105 -6.07 -23.66 -4.98
C PRO A 105 -5.22 -23.05 -3.86
N GLU A 106 -5.83 -22.18 -3.06
CA GLU A 106 -5.18 -21.42 -2.00
C GLU A 106 -4.42 -22.30 -1.01
N ASN A 107 -3.27 -21.80 -0.52
CA ASN A 107 -2.48 -22.48 0.51
C ASN A 107 -2.06 -23.92 0.15
N THR A 108 -1.77 -24.20 -1.11
CA THR A 108 -1.28 -25.48 -1.61
C THR A 108 0.05 -25.34 -2.33
N MET A 109 0.74 -26.48 -2.57
CA MET A 109 1.99 -26.46 -3.34
C MET A 109 1.80 -25.95 -4.77
N SER A 110 0.66 -26.20 -5.40
CA SER A 110 0.33 -25.63 -6.72
C SER A 110 0.24 -24.11 -6.69
N ALA A 111 -0.29 -23.51 -5.61
CA ALA A 111 -0.33 -22.07 -5.44
C ALA A 111 1.07 -21.46 -5.23
N ILE A 112 1.91 -22.10 -4.43
CA ILE A 112 3.31 -21.66 -4.23
C ILE A 112 4.11 -21.71 -5.55
N LYS A 113 3.94 -22.79 -6.33
CA LYS A 113 4.54 -22.89 -7.67
C LYS A 113 4.09 -21.75 -8.57
N TYR A 114 2.79 -21.44 -8.57
CA TYR A 114 2.27 -20.31 -9.34
C TYR A 114 2.84 -18.97 -8.86
N ALA A 115 2.99 -18.75 -7.55
CA ALA A 115 3.61 -17.52 -7.02
C ALA A 115 5.04 -17.34 -7.54
N VAL A 116 5.83 -18.42 -7.61
CA VAL A 116 7.18 -18.42 -8.21
C VAL A 116 7.12 -18.12 -9.71
N ASP A 117 6.25 -18.82 -10.46
CA ASP A 117 6.12 -18.66 -11.92
C ASP A 117 5.62 -17.25 -12.30
N SER A 118 4.78 -16.65 -11.46
CA SER A 118 4.32 -15.27 -11.62
C SER A 118 5.40 -14.23 -11.24
N MET A 119 6.58 -14.66 -10.79
CA MET A 119 7.68 -13.81 -10.31
C MET A 119 7.23 -12.85 -9.19
N SER A 120 6.37 -13.29 -8.30
CA SER A 120 6.02 -12.53 -7.09
C SER A 120 7.21 -12.43 -6.16
N ASP A 121 7.32 -11.34 -5.40
CA ASP A 121 8.39 -11.16 -4.41
C ASP A 121 8.17 -12.04 -3.19
N TYR A 122 6.88 -12.23 -2.83
CA TYR A 122 6.44 -13.08 -1.74
C TYR A 122 5.29 -13.98 -2.16
N ALA A 123 5.26 -15.20 -1.63
CA ALA A 123 4.03 -15.94 -1.45
C ALA A 123 3.52 -15.68 -0.02
N GLU A 124 2.34 -15.08 0.10
CA GLU A 124 1.68 -14.98 1.38
C GLU A 124 0.94 -16.28 1.64
N ILE A 125 1.06 -16.81 2.85
CA ILE A 125 0.50 -18.10 3.28
C ILE A 125 -0.03 -18.02 4.71
N ASP A 126 -1.10 -18.77 4.97
CA ASP A 126 -1.70 -18.88 6.30
C ASP A 126 -1.30 -20.19 6.95
N VAL A 127 -0.86 -20.17 8.20
CA VAL A 127 -0.48 -21.38 8.94
C VAL A 127 -1.32 -21.60 10.18
N GLN A 128 -1.69 -22.86 10.40
CA GLN A 128 -2.40 -23.33 11.58
C GLN A 128 -1.81 -24.63 12.12
N GLU A 129 -2.19 -25.01 13.33
CA GLU A 129 -1.69 -26.17 14.06
C GLU A 129 -2.75 -27.27 14.09
N THR A 130 -2.36 -28.50 13.77
CA THR A 130 -3.18 -29.72 13.85
C THR A 130 -3.27 -30.23 15.30
N SER A 131 -4.11 -31.26 15.55
CA SER A 131 -4.25 -31.85 16.90
C SER A 131 -2.97 -32.50 17.44
N ASP A 132 -2.15 -33.06 16.55
CA ASP A 132 -0.84 -33.65 16.85
C ASP A 132 0.31 -32.65 16.78
N GLY A 133 0.00 -31.37 16.50
CA GLY A 133 0.93 -30.26 16.60
C GLY A 133 1.77 -29.98 15.37
N GLU A 134 1.44 -30.54 14.23
CA GLU A 134 2.05 -30.20 12.94
C GLU A 134 1.58 -28.83 12.46
N ILE A 135 2.43 -28.10 11.75
CA ILE A 135 2.12 -26.78 11.19
C ILE A 135 1.81 -26.93 9.71
N VAL A 136 0.57 -26.63 9.34
CA VAL A 136 0.05 -26.83 7.98
C VAL A 136 -0.52 -25.55 7.40
N LEU A 137 -0.58 -25.45 6.07
CA LEU A 137 -1.14 -24.32 5.38
C LEU A 137 -2.67 -24.39 5.33
N MET A 138 -3.33 -23.46 6.03
CA MET A 138 -4.80 -23.36 6.01
C MET A 138 -5.26 -21.99 6.52
N HIS A 139 -6.14 -21.33 5.74
CA HIS A 139 -6.72 -20.05 6.17
C HIS A 139 -7.86 -20.24 7.16
N ASP A 140 -8.87 -21.04 6.80
CA ASP A 140 -10.06 -21.23 7.63
C ASP A 140 -9.79 -22.18 8.78
N THR A 141 -10.43 -21.95 9.91
CA THR A 141 -10.41 -22.90 11.04
C THR A 141 -11.19 -24.18 10.75
N ASN A 142 -12.13 -24.15 9.78
CA ASN A 142 -12.90 -25.30 9.35
C ASN A 142 -12.57 -25.67 7.90
N LEU A 143 -12.29 -26.94 7.65
CA LEU A 143 -11.81 -27.47 6.38
C LEU A 143 -12.87 -27.55 5.26
N LYS A 144 -14.15 -27.28 5.58
CA LYS A 144 -15.30 -27.50 4.66
C LYS A 144 -15.18 -26.78 3.34
N ARG A 145 -14.72 -25.53 3.33
CA ARG A 145 -14.67 -24.69 2.13
C ARG A 145 -13.68 -25.24 1.10
N THR A 146 -12.52 -25.65 1.53
CA THR A 146 -11.42 -26.07 0.66
C THR A 146 -11.45 -27.58 0.37
N THR A 147 -11.79 -28.42 1.34
CA THR A 147 -11.75 -29.89 1.19
C THR A 147 -13.12 -30.58 1.15
N GLY A 148 -14.16 -29.91 1.65
CA GLY A 148 -15.50 -30.51 1.82
C GLY A 148 -15.74 -31.15 3.18
N LEU A 149 -14.71 -31.43 3.98
CA LEU A 149 -14.85 -32.02 5.31
C LEU A 149 -15.26 -30.95 6.33
N ASN A 150 -16.39 -31.16 6.99
CA ASN A 150 -16.85 -30.27 8.06
C ASN A 150 -16.22 -30.66 9.40
N ALA A 151 -14.96 -30.30 9.58
CA ALA A 151 -14.19 -30.50 10.80
C ALA A 151 -13.26 -29.29 11.08
N SER A 152 -12.95 -29.04 12.34
CA SER A 152 -12.00 -28.02 12.73
C SER A 152 -10.57 -28.58 12.68
N ILE A 153 -9.62 -27.76 12.20
CA ILE A 153 -8.24 -28.19 11.97
C ILE A 153 -7.55 -28.74 13.23
N TRP A 154 -7.80 -28.15 14.38
CA TRP A 154 -7.24 -28.59 15.66
C TRP A 154 -7.83 -29.89 16.23
N THR A 155 -8.82 -30.47 15.54
CA THR A 155 -9.43 -31.76 15.95
C THR A 155 -8.90 -32.96 15.17
N LEU A 156 -8.07 -32.71 14.15
CA LEU A 156 -7.53 -33.73 13.25
C LEU A 156 -6.00 -33.78 13.32
N THR A 157 -5.45 -34.98 13.20
CA THR A 157 -4.02 -35.21 13.00
C THR A 157 -3.58 -34.82 11.58
N TYR A 158 -2.29 -34.63 11.37
CA TYR A 158 -1.79 -34.42 10.01
C TYR A 158 -2.05 -35.62 9.09
N ASP A 159 -1.92 -36.83 9.59
CA ASP A 159 -2.22 -38.04 8.80
C ASP A 159 -3.66 -38.01 8.25
N GLU A 160 -4.63 -37.57 9.04
CA GLU A 160 -6.02 -37.43 8.59
C GLU A 160 -6.18 -36.27 7.59
N ILE A 161 -5.52 -35.14 7.82
CA ILE A 161 -5.59 -33.97 6.95
C ILE A 161 -4.90 -34.22 5.60
N SER A 162 -3.80 -34.95 5.58
CA SER A 162 -3.03 -35.26 4.37
C SER A 162 -3.79 -36.12 3.34
N GLN A 163 -4.87 -36.80 3.76
CA GLN A 163 -5.73 -37.58 2.87
C GLN A 163 -6.81 -36.74 2.17
N LEU A 164 -6.95 -35.47 2.54
CA LEU A 164 -7.97 -34.57 1.99
C LEU A 164 -7.51 -33.95 0.67
N ASP A 165 -8.45 -33.79 -0.25
CA ASP A 165 -8.23 -33.10 -1.52
C ASP A 165 -8.59 -31.63 -1.38
N ALA A 166 -7.59 -30.75 -1.35
CA ALA A 166 -7.74 -29.29 -1.27
C ALA A 166 -7.85 -28.63 -2.65
N GLY A 167 -7.69 -29.39 -3.74
CA GLY A 167 -7.64 -28.84 -5.09
C GLY A 167 -8.92 -29.02 -5.90
N VAL A 168 -9.60 -30.15 -5.76
CA VAL A 168 -10.74 -30.51 -6.63
C VAL A 168 -11.91 -29.51 -6.52
N ARG A 169 -12.11 -28.90 -5.39
CA ARG A 169 -13.16 -27.88 -5.17
C ARG A 169 -12.85 -26.56 -5.84
N PHE A 170 -11.57 -26.23 -6.03
CA PHE A 170 -11.17 -25.08 -6.82
C PHE A 170 -11.33 -25.37 -8.33
N ASN A 171 -10.72 -26.43 -8.81
CA ASN A 171 -10.88 -26.89 -10.21
C ASN A 171 -10.46 -28.36 -10.32
N LYS A 172 -11.18 -29.16 -11.14
CA LYS A 172 -10.91 -30.60 -11.34
C LYS A 172 -9.48 -30.92 -11.80
N LYS A 173 -8.79 -29.97 -12.45
CA LYS A 173 -7.39 -30.14 -12.88
C LYS A 173 -6.40 -30.25 -11.71
N PHE A 174 -6.79 -29.79 -10.52
CA PHE A 174 -6.00 -29.87 -9.29
C PHE A 174 -6.44 -31.01 -8.35
N ARG A 175 -7.18 -31.98 -8.88
CA ARG A 175 -7.59 -33.17 -8.08
C ARG A 175 -6.37 -33.86 -7.50
N GLY A 176 -6.41 -34.19 -6.21
CA GLY A 176 -5.34 -34.83 -5.47
C GLY A 176 -4.33 -33.83 -4.85
N GLU A 177 -4.57 -32.53 -4.96
CA GLU A 177 -3.77 -31.54 -4.25
C GLU A 177 -3.98 -31.64 -2.75
N GLN A 178 -2.90 -31.75 -2.00
CA GLN A 178 -2.92 -31.93 -0.55
C GLN A 178 -2.73 -30.62 0.18
N ILE A 179 -3.05 -30.60 1.49
CA ILE A 179 -2.68 -29.52 2.41
C ILE A 179 -1.24 -29.77 2.84
N PRO A 180 -0.27 -28.89 2.48
CA PRO A 180 1.14 -29.10 2.78
C PRO A 180 1.49 -28.68 4.21
N LYS A 181 2.55 -29.28 4.75
CA LYS A 181 3.25 -28.77 5.94
C LYS A 181 4.06 -27.52 5.61
N LEU A 182 4.30 -26.67 6.60
CA LEU A 182 5.14 -25.49 6.45
C LEU A 182 6.56 -25.83 6.00
N GLU A 183 7.14 -26.91 6.52
CA GLU A 183 8.49 -27.38 6.15
C GLU A 183 8.61 -27.73 4.67
N GLU A 184 7.58 -28.36 4.10
CA GLU A 184 7.54 -28.72 2.66
C GLU A 184 7.53 -27.45 1.78
N VAL A 185 6.77 -26.44 2.21
CA VAL A 185 6.67 -25.15 1.52
C VAL A 185 7.98 -24.39 1.60
N ILE A 186 8.60 -24.31 2.78
CA ILE A 186 9.90 -23.66 2.97
C ILE A 186 10.98 -24.37 2.13
N ALA A 187 11.03 -25.71 2.14
CA ALA A 187 11.99 -26.47 1.33
C ALA A 187 11.84 -26.18 -0.17
N TYR A 188 10.62 -25.98 -0.67
CA TYR A 188 10.41 -25.58 -2.05
C TYR A 188 10.74 -24.11 -2.33
N ALA A 189 10.35 -23.20 -1.42
CA ALA A 189 10.51 -21.75 -1.58
C ALA A 189 11.98 -21.29 -1.49
N LYS A 190 12.81 -22.02 -0.73
CA LYS A 190 14.21 -21.65 -0.46
C LYS A 190 14.99 -21.38 -1.75
N GLY A 191 15.53 -20.15 -1.86
CA GLY A 191 16.26 -19.66 -3.03
C GLY A 191 15.40 -19.32 -4.26
N LYS A 192 14.04 -19.34 -4.15
CA LYS A 192 13.14 -19.06 -5.27
C LYS A 192 12.16 -17.92 -5.00
N ILE A 193 11.60 -17.83 -3.78
CA ILE A 193 10.62 -16.82 -3.42
C ILE A 193 10.63 -16.61 -1.90
N ASN A 194 10.36 -15.39 -1.45
CA ASN A 194 10.19 -15.14 -0.02
C ASN A 194 8.78 -15.56 0.45
N LEU A 195 8.63 -15.85 1.73
CA LEU A 195 7.34 -16.17 2.32
C LEU A 195 6.88 -15.08 3.29
N ASN A 196 5.60 -14.68 3.17
CA ASN A 196 4.89 -13.94 4.19
C ASN A 196 4.00 -14.93 4.94
N ILE A 197 4.42 -15.35 6.13
CA ILE A 197 3.81 -16.43 6.91
C ILE A 197 2.84 -15.82 7.93
N GLU A 198 1.52 -15.86 7.65
CA GLU A 198 0.52 -15.40 8.61
C GLU A 198 0.18 -16.52 9.62
N VAL A 199 0.56 -16.31 10.88
CA VAL A 199 0.22 -17.23 11.99
C VAL A 199 -1.19 -16.93 12.48
N LYS A 200 -2.11 -17.88 12.23
CA LYS A 200 -3.52 -17.74 12.59
C LYS A 200 -3.76 -18.04 14.08
N TYR A 201 -4.46 -17.13 14.75
CA TYR A 201 -4.98 -17.38 16.08
C TYR A 201 -6.40 -17.96 16.01
N ASN A 202 -6.60 -19.15 16.56
CA ASN A 202 -7.89 -19.85 16.57
C ASN A 202 -8.38 -20.21 17.98
N GLY A 203 -7.66 -19.81 19.03
CA GLY A 203 -8.00 -20.10 20.43
C GLY A 203 -7.57 -21.50 20.92
N HIS A 204 -7.07 -22.36 20.03
CA HIS A 204 -6.66 -23.74 20.34
C HIS A 204 -5.16 -23.98 20.12
N ASN A 205 -4.44 -22.94 19.72
CA ASN A 205 -3.00 -23.03 19.44
C ASN A 205 -2.18 -23.46 20.67
N GLN A 206 -1.29 -24.44 20.49
CA GLN A 206 -0.37 -24.94 21.51
C GLN A 206 1.07 -24.55 21.15
N ASN A 207 1.48 -23.31 21.50
CA ASN A 207 2.81 -22.80 21.21
C ASN A 207 3.13 -22.66 19.69
N ILE A 208 2.12 -22.40 18.86
CA ILE A 208 2.26 -22.29 17.41
C ILE A 208 3.41 -21.38 16.97
N VAL A 209 3.58 -20.20 17.61
CA VAL A 209 4.65 -19.25 17.28
C VAL A 209 6.03 -19.87 17.46
N LYS A 210 6.24 -20.58 18.61
CA LYS A 210 7.52 -21.26 18.88
C LYS A 210 7.82 -22.33 17.85
N LYS A 211 6.80 -23.08 17.41
CA LYS A 211 6.95 -24.13 16.38
C LYS A 211 7.27 -23.52 15.03
N VAL A 212 6.54 -22.49 14.60
CA VAL A 212 6.78 -21.78 13.34
C VAL A 212 8.19 -21.21 13.30
N VAL A 213 8.61 -20.49 14.37
CA VAL A 213 9.98 -19.91 14.46
C VAL A 213 11.02 -21.03 14.38
N LYS A 214 10.83 -22.12 15.12
CA LYS A 214 11.75 -23.27 15.06
C LYS A 214 11.87 -23.86 13.67
N ILE A 215 10.75 -24.03 12.95
CA ILE A 215 10.76 -24.53 11.56
C ILE A 215 11.53 -23.59 10.65
N ILE A 216 11.35 -22.26 10.80
CA ILE A 216 12.08 -21.24 10.04
C ILE A 216 13.60 -21.36 10.30
N GLU A 217 14.00 -21.47 11.57
CA GLU A 217 15.41 -21.59 11.98
C GLU A 217 16.05 -22.90 11.52
N ASP A 218 15.38 -24.04 11.73
CA ASP A 218 15.88 -25.38 11.35
C ASP A 218 16.11 -25.50 9.83
N ASN A 219 15.45 -24.64 9.05
CA ASN A 219 15.59 -24.62 7.57
C ASN A 219 16.47 -23.46 7.06
N ASP A 220 17.15 -22.69 7.92
CA ASP A 220 17.93 -21.49 7.55
C ASP A 220 17.11 -20.56 6.62
N PHE A 221 15.90 -20.19 7.03
CA PHE A 221 14.96 -19.43 6.20
C PHE A 221 14.60 -18.04 6.75
N VAL A 222 15.31 -17.59 7.80
CA VAL A 222 15.05 -16.30 8.48
C VAL A 222 15.11 -15.13 7.49
N ASP A 223 16.12 -15.09 6.64
CA ASP A 223 16.33 -13.99 5.66
C ASP A 223 15.36 -14.02 4.48
N GLN A 224 14.59 -15.09 4.32
CA GLN A 224 13.63 -15.27 3.21
C GLN A 224 12.17 -15.27 3.68
N CYS A 225 11.89 -14.88 4.92
CA CYS A 225 10.52 -14.79 5.38
C CYS A 225 10.24 -13.54 6.20
N VAL A 226 8.95 -13.23 6.26
CA VAL A 226 8.38 -12.34 7.26
C VAL A 226 7.25 -13.09 7.97
N LEU A 227 7.04 -12.82 9.26
CA LEU A 227 5.98 -13.44 10.06
C LEU A 227 4.90 -12.39 10.35
N THR A 228 3.68 -12.69 9.97
CA THR A 228 2.52 -11.81 10.22
C THR A 228 1.49 -12.46 11.11
N SER A 229 0.68 -11.67 11.78
CA SER A 229 -0.49 -12.13 12.55
C SER A 229 -1.44 -10.98 12.86
N MET A 230 -2.74 -11.29 12.99
CA MET A 230 -3.74 -10.42 13.61
C MET A 230 -3.64 -10.41 15.15
N ASN A 231 -2.92 -11.34 15.73
CA ASN A 231 -2.67 -11.39 17.18
C ASN A 231 -1.31 -10.75 17.49
N TYR A 232 -1.32 -9.51 17.96
CA TYR A 232 -0.09 -8.77 18.25
C TYR A 232 0.83 -9.48 19.27
N ASN A 233 0.27 -10.24 20.21
CA ASN A 233 1.08 -11.03 21.14
C ASN A 233 1.91 -12.12 20.43
N PHE A 234 1.49 -12.61 19.29
CA PHE A 234 2.27 -13.56 18.49
C PHE A 234 3.54 -12.91 17.93
N LEU A 235 3.45 -11.65 17.51
CA LEU A 235 4.63 -10.88 17.06
C LEU A 235 5.62 -10.65 18.21
N ARG A 236 5.11 -10.28 19.40
CA ARG A 236 5.96 -10.16 20.60
C ARG A 236 6.66 -11.47 20.95
N GLN A 237 5.95 -12.60 20.83
CA GLN A 237 6.54 -13.93 21.07
C GLN A 237 7.61 -14.24 20.02
N ALA A 238 7.36 -14.00 18.73
CA ALA A 238 8.31 -14.22 17.66
C ALA A 238 9.59 -13.39 17.88
N LYS A 239 9.48 -12.09 18.13
CA LYS A 239 10.62 -11.20 18.44
C LYS A 239 11.39 -11.60 19.68
N LYS A 240 10.71 -12.16 20.69
CA LYS A 240 11.38 -12.66 21.90
C LYS A 240 12.21 -13.93 21.63
N ILE A 241 11.76 -14.79 20.72
CA ILE A 241 12.45 -16.05 20.38
C ILE A 241 13.59 -15.74 19.40
N ASN A 242 13.30 -15.03 18.33
CA ASN A 242 14.28 -14.62 17.33
C ASN A 242 13.99 -13.17 16.86
N PRO A 243 14.78 -12.18 17.31
CA PRO A 243 14.60 -10.77 16.96
C PRO A 243 14.90 -10.46 15.49
N ASP A 244 15.64 -11.33 14.78
CA ASP A 244 16.03 -11.12 13.38
C ASP A 244 14.88 -11.43 12.41
N ILE A 245 13.86 -12.20 12.82
CA ILE A 245 12.67 -12.41 12.00
C ILE A 245 11.88 -11.10 11.85
N LYS A 246 11.72 -10.61 10.63
CA LYS A 246 10.89 -9.45 10.33
C LYS A 246 9.42 -9.78 10.59
N THR A 247 8.72 -8.91 11.32
CA THR A 247 7.33 -9.16 11.75
C THR A 247 6.39 -8.08 11.28
N GLY A 248 5.16 -8.46 10.91
CA GLY A 248 4.12 -7.55 10.46
C GLY A 248 2.80 -7.71 11.22
N TYR A 249 2.20 -6.58 11.63
CA TYR A 249 0.89 -6.61 12.27
C TYR A 249 -0.23 -6.51 11.24
N THR A 250 -1.03 -7.59 11.12
CA THR A 250 -2.17 -7.63 10.19
C THR A 250 -3.40 -6.99 10.85
N MET A 251 -3.92 -5.93 10.22
CA MET A 251 -5.02 -5.12 10.75
C MET A 251 -6.17 -5.02 9.76
N LYS A 252 -7.40 -5.26 10.24
CA LYS A 252 -8.64 -5.03 9.45
C LYS A 252 -9.00 -3.56 9.32
N MET A 253 -8.54 -2.72 10.24
CA MET A 253 -8.76 -1.28 10.28
C MET A 253 -7.48 -0.59 10.73
N SER A 254 -7.24 0.63 10.26
CA SER A 254 -6.15 1.47 10.76
C SER A 254 -6.58 2.15 12.06
N TYR A 255 -5.84 1.89 13.14
CA TYR A 255 -6.02 2.57 14.43
C TYR A 255 -4.85 3.53 14.69
N GLY A 256 -5.09 4.53 15.52
CA GLY A 256 -3.99 5.31 16.12
C GLY A 256 -3.15 4.46 17.08
N GLY A 257 -2.01 5.01 17.54
CA GLY A 257 -1.10 4.32 18.47
C GLY A 257 -0.13 3.37 17.78
N LEU A 258 0.26 3.66 16.53
CA LEU A 258 1.28 2.91 15.80
C LEU A 258 2.64 2.98 16.50
N GLU A 259 2.87 4.04 17.27
CA GLU A 259 4.08 4.32 18.05
C GLU A 259 4.37 3.25 19.11
N ASP A 260 3.30 2.64 19.65
CA ASP A 260 3.39 1.64 20.74
C ASP A 260 3.57 0.20 20.20
N MET A 261 3.67 0.04 18.88
CA MET A 261 3.74 -1.27 18.22
C MET A 261 5.18 -1.70 17.90
N ASP A 262 6.03 -1.78 18.93
CA ASP A 262 7.46 -2.09 18.81
C ASP A 262 7.76 -3.46 18.18
N ALA A 263 6.87 -4.44 18.40
CA ALA A 263 7.02 -5.78 17.85
C ALA A 263 6.53 -5.92 16.39
N ALA A 264 6.20 -4.82 15.71
CA ALA A 264 5.86 -4.82 14.30
C ALA A 264 6.89 -3.99 13.53
N ASP A 265 7.57 -4.61 12.57
CA ASP A 265 8.49 -3.92 11.66
C ASP A 265 7.71 -3.29 10.49
N PHE A 266 6.52 -3.80 10.18
CA PHE A 266 5.62 -3.26 9.17
C PHE A 266 4.15 -3.50 9.53
N PHE A 267 3.25 -2.81 8.82
CA PHE A 267 1.80 -2.97 8.98
C PHE A 267 1.19 -3.57 7.73
N SER A 268 0.41 -4.66 7.90
CA SER A 268 -0.38 -5.28 6.82
C SER A 268 -1.85 -4.88 7.00
N VAL A 269 -2.35 -3.95 6.19
CA VAL A 269 -3.63 -3.26 6.41
C VAL A 269 -4.59 -3.52 5.27
N LYS A 270 -5.89 -3.70 5.61
CA LYS A 270 -6.92 -3.78 4.58
C LYS A 270 -6.97 -2.47 3.78
N TYR A 271 -6.80 -2.56 2.46
CA TYR A 271 -6.62 -1.41 1.56
C TYR A 271 -7.70 -0.33 1.67
N THR A 272 -8.92 -0.70 2.09
CA THR A 272 -10.03 0.25 2.26
C THR A 272 -9.82 1.26 3.39
N TYR A 273 -8.88 0.99 4.30
CA TYR A 273 -8.54 1.84 5.45
C TYR A 273 -7.19 2.55 5.29
N ILE A 274 -6.50 2.32 4.17
CA ILE A 274 -5.22 2.98 3.89
C ILE A 274 -5.50 4.35 3.26
N THR A 275 -4.86 5.37 3.82
CA THR A 275 -4.79 6.75 3.31
C THR A 275 -3.34 7.16 3.16
N GLU A 276 -3.05 8.17 2.34
CA GLU A 276 -1.71 8.75 2.20
C GLU A 276 -1.13 9.14 3.57
N SER A 277 -1.93 9.82 4.41
CA SER A 277 -1.50 10.22 5.75
C SER A 277 -1.18 9.05 6.68
N PHE A 278 -1.86 7.90 6.53
CA PHE A 278 -1.52 6.69 7.28
C PHE A 278 -0.16 6.14 6.86
N VAL A 279 0.09 6.08 5.54
CA VAL A 279 1.38 5.60 5.00
C VAL A 279 2.52 6.53 5.41
N GLU A 280 2.33 7.85 5.26
CA GLU A 280 3.32 8.85 5.70
C GLU A 280 3.64 8.72 7.20
N HIS A 281 2.61 8.49 8.04
CA HIS A 281 2.81 8.29 9.48
C HIS A 281 3.59 7.00 9.77
N ALA A 282 3.21 5.87 9.16
CA ALA A 282 3.95 4.61 9.31
C ALA A 282 5.42 4.76 8.88
N HIS A 283 5.66 5.38 7.73
CA HIS A 283 7.01 5.66 7.23
C HIS A 283 7.81 6.59 8.15
N SER A 284 7.16 7.57 8.79
CA SER A 284 7.83 8.44 9.78
C SER A 284 8.33 7.67 11.01
N LEU A 285 7.73 6.52 11.30
CA LEU A 285 8.14 5.57 12.34
C LEU A 285 9.13 4.51 11.83
N GLY A 286 9.57 4.60 10.56
CA GLY A 286 10.45 3.62 9.93
C GLY A 286 9.77 2.28 9.62
N LYS A 287 8.44 2.25 9.47
CA LYS A 287 7.65 1.03 9.26
C LYS A 287 7.02 1.04 7.86
N GLU A 288 7.14 -0.07 7.14
CA GLU A 288 6.52 -0.28 5.83
C GLU A 288 5.01 -0.56 5.95
N VAL A 289 4.29 -0.37 4.84
CA VAL A 289 2.85 -0.63 4.73
C VAL A 289 2.56 -1.60 3.60
N CYS A 290 1.97 -2.76 3.94
CA CYS A 290 1.45 -3.74 3.00
C CYS A 290 -0.07 -3.59 2.89
N ALA A 291 -0.60 -3.55 1.67
CA ALA A 291 -2.04 -3.42 1.41
C ALA A 291 -2.66 -4.75 0.97
N TRP A 292 -3.76 -5.19 1.61
CA TRP A 292 -4.48 -6.44 1.28
C TRP A 292 -6.00 -6.27 1.24
N THR A 293 -6.77 -7.10 0.54
CA THR A 293 -6.40 -7.90 -0.63
C THR A 293 -6.90 -7.15 -1.86
N LEU A 294 -6.01 -6.83 -2.76
CA LEU A 294 -6.32 -6.00 -3.92
C LEU A 294 -6.46 -6.88 -5.17
N ASN A 295 -7.63 -6.82 -5.80
CA ASN A 295 -7.96 -7.64 -6.96
C ASN A 295 -8.45 -6.84 -8.17
N TYR A 296 -8.38 -5.49 -8.10
CA TYR A 296 -8.78 -4.57 -9.17
C TYR A 296 -7.71 -3.51 -9.40
N GLN A 297 -7.41 -3.22 -10.67
CA GLN A 297 -6.37 -2.27 -11.07
C GLN A 297 -6.56 -0.87 -10.45
N GLY A 298 -7.82 -0.38 -10.39
CA GLY A 298 -8.11 0.94 -9.81
C GLY A 298 -7.75 1.03 -8.32
N ASP A 299 -7.97 -0.05 -7.56
CA ASP A 299 -7.58 -0.10 -6.16
C ASP A 299 -6.05 -0.21 -6.00
N MET A 300 -5.40 -1.00 -6.86
CA MET A 300 -3.94 -1.12 -6.91
C MET A 300 -3.31 0.24 -7.20
N GLN A 301 -3.76 0.95 -8.25
CA GLN A 301 -3.26 2.28 -8.59
C GLN A 301 -3.46 3.28 -7.44
N ARG A 302 -4.60 3.21 -6.75
CA ARG A 302 -4.84 4.05 -5.58
C ARG A 302 -3.84 3.76 -4.47
N MET A 303 -3.49 2.51 -4.20
CA MET A 303 -2.51 2.14 -3.18
C MET A 303 -1.08 2.54 -3.59
N VAL A 304 -0.73 2.36 -4.87
CA VAL A 304 0.52 2.90 -5.44
C VAL A 304 0.63 4.40 -5.16
N ASN A 305 -0.44 5.15 -5.46
CA ASN A 305 -0.47 6.60 -5.23
C ASN A 305 -0.44 6.99 -3.74
N CYS A 306 -0.92 6.13 -2.85
CA CYS A 306 -0.78 6.31 -1.39
C CYS A 306 0.65 6.02 -0.89
N GLY A 307 1.52 5.41 -1.71
CA GLY A 307 2.91 5.11 -1.36
C GLY A 307 3.09 3.84 -0.53
N VAL A 308 2.21 2.82 -0.70
CA VAL A 308 2.41 1.53 -0.01
C VAL A 308 3.64 0.79 -0.53
N ASP A 309 4.26 -0.04 0.31
CA ASP A 309 5.51 -0.76 0.00
C ASP A 309 5.25 -2.15 -0.59
N ASN A 310 4.07 -2.73 -0.31
CA ASN A 310 3.71 -4.06 -0.81
C ASN A 310 2.21 -4.14 -1.12
N ILE A 311 1.90 -4.85 -2.22
CA ILE A 311 0.52 -5.18 -2.62
C ILE A 311 0.31 -6.69 -2.50
N ILE A 312 -0.65 -7.10 -1.65
CA ILE A 312 -1.08 -8.49 -1.49
C ILE A 312 -2.34 -8.71 -2.33
N THR A 313 -2.27 -9.66 -3.29
CA THR A 313 -3.32 -9.89 -4.29
C THR A 313 -3.51 -11.38 -4.62
N ASP A 314 -4.73 -11.77 -4.97
CA ASP A 314 -5.03 -13.12 -5.50
C ASP A 314 -4.53 -13.30 -6.95
N ASP A 315 -4.20 -12.22 -7.66
CA ASP A 315 -3.74 -12.22 -9.05
C ASP A 315 -2.49 -11.31 -9.22
N PRO A 316 -1.29 -11.82 -8.86
CA PRO A 316 -0.07 -11.03 -8.90
C PRO A 316 0.30 -10.50 -10.30
N GLU A 317 -0.10 -11.19 -11.37
CA GLU A 317 0.13 -10.71 -12.75
C GLU A 317 -0.62 -9.41 -13.05
N LEU A 318 -1.68 -9.09 -12.29
CA LEU A 318 -2.45 -7.88 -12.47
C LEU A 318 -1.68 -6.63 -12.02
N VAL A 319 -0.82 -6.75 -11.00
CA VAL A 319 -0.02 -5.62 -10.46
C VAL A 319 0.93 -5.06 -11.52
N ARG A 320 1.48 -5.91 -12.39
CA ARG A 320 2.40 -5.48 -13.46
C ARG A 320 1.76 -4.61 -14.54
N LYS A 321 0.42 -4.49 -14.52
CA LYS A 321 -0.36 -3.69 -15.48
C LYS A 321 -0.72 -2.31 -14.91
N VAL A 322 -0.31 -2.05 -13.69
CA VAL A 322 -0.51 -0.80 -12.95
C VAL A 322 0.78 0.00 -12.89
#